data_4f62750432388bade058e1c1d93e6181
#
_entry.id   4f62750432388bade058e1c1d93e6181
#
_cell.length_a   1.000
_cell.length_b   1.000
_cell.length_c   1.000
_cell.angle_alpha   90.00
_cell.angle_beta   90.00
_cell.angle_gamma   90.00
#
_symmetry.space_group_name_H-M   'P 1'
#
loop_
_entity.id
_entity.type
_entity.pdbx_description
1 polymer ?
#
loop_
_entity_poly.entity_id
_entity_poly.type
_entity_poly.pdbx_seq_one_letter_code
_entity_poly.pdbx_strand_id
1 'polypeptide(L)'
;MRIVTWNCCRGDFEVKAGLLNALNADVVVFQECAKPLTESQDTLWFGDNPKNCLAVRARPPYHLKALPAQADAPKYVIPVAVTGPVNFTLLAVWSVGKQEYPYVRAISKSIDLYEEAITGVPAVVMGDFNSNAMWDTEHPADLNHSALVSKLASFDMVSAYHHVRKESHGSEREHSYYHHWKQDKPFHIDYCFLPRSWAERVTTVEIGGFEEWSKYSDHRPLLVDMNRPGF
;
A
#
# COMPACT_ATOMS: atom_id res chain seq x y z
N MET A 1 -2.69 6.99 14.83
CA MET A 1 -1.66 6.32 13.98
C MET A 1 -1.87 6.77 12.55
N ARG A 2 -0.80 7.21 11.91
CA ARG A 2 -0.85 7.72 10.54
C ARG A 2 0.02 6.86 9.63
N ILE A 3 -0.57 6.31 8.60
CA ILE A 3 0.11 5.47 7.60
C ILE A 3 -0.06 6.07 6.22
N VAL A 4 0.99 5.96 5.39
CA VAL A 4 1.02 6.53 4.04
C VAL A 4 1.55 5.50 3.06
N THR A 5 0.97 5.45 1.87
CA THR A 5 1.57 4.76 0.73
C THR A 5 1.77 5.73 -0.42
N TRP A 6 2.88 5.57 -1.15
CA TRP A 6 3.16 6.40 -2.32
C TRP A 6 4.10 5.70 -3.30
N ASN A 7 3.60 5.45 -4.49
CA ASN A 7 4.47 5.12 -5.62
C ASN A 7 5.18 6.41 -6.05
N CYS A 8 6.49 6.47 -5.80
CA CYS A 8 7.27 7.69 -6.02
C CYS A 8 7.86 7.82 -7.43
N CYS A 9 7.50 6.91 -8.34
CA CYS A 9 7.90 6.94 -9.75
C CYS A 9 9.41 7.16 -9.93
N ARG A 10 10.23 6.36 -9.22
CA ARG A 10 11.70 6.41 -9.25
C ARG A 10 12.28 7.69 -8.60
N GLY A 11 13.58 7.85 -8.77
CA GLY A 11 14.33 8.98 -8.21
C GLY A 11 15.03 8.64 -6.90
N ASP A 12 15.79 9.58 -6.38
CA ASP A 12 16.53 9.44 -5.14
C ASP A 12 15.61 9.22 -3.94
N PHE A 13 15.90 8.17 -3.15
CA PHE A 13 15.06 7.79 -2.01
C PHE A 13 14.96 8.90 -0.96
N GLU A 14 16.09 9.53 -0.60
CA GLU A 14 16.10 10.52 0.47
C GLU A 14 15.33 11.78 0.07
N VAL A 15 15.42 12.16 -1.20
CA VAL A 15 14.62 13.27 -1.75
C VAL A 15 13.14 12.94 -1.67
N LYS A 16 12.74 11.73 -2.14
CA LYS A 16 11.34 11.30 -2.15
C LYS A 16 10.78 11.13 -0.73
N ALA A 17 11.54 10.51 0.16
CA ALA A 17 11.17 10.36 1.57
C ALA A 17 11.05 11.72 2.27
N GLY A 18 11.94 12.67 1.93
CA GLY A 18 11.92 14.04 2.44
C GLY A 18 10.61 14.78 2.16
N LEU A 19 10.00 14.55 0.98
CA LEU A 19 8.71 15.15 0.62
C LEU A 19 7.57 14.71 1.53
N LEU A 20 7.63 13.49 2.08
CA LEU A 20 6.61 12.96 2.99
C LEU A 20 6.82 13.35 4.45
N ASN A 21 7.94 13.99 4.81
CA ASN A 21 8.23 14.35 6.20
C ASN A 21 7.15 15.27 6.80
N ALA A 22 6.60 16.19 6.00
CA ALA A 22 5.53 17.09 6.42
C ALA A 22 4.23 16.36 6.82
N LEU A 23 4.00 15.17 6.25
CA LEU A 23 2.84 14.35 6.57
C LEU A 23 2.92 13.69 7.96
N ASN A 24 4.11 13.68 8.58
CA ASN A 24 4.33 13.10 9.92
C ASN A 24 3.81 11.66 10.07
N ALA A 25 3.98 10.84 9.03
CA ALA A 25 3.54 9.45 9.03
C ALA A 25 4.33 8.60 10.03
N ASP A 26 3.62 7.69 10.72
CA ASP A 26 4.23 6.69 11.60
C ASP A 26 4.87 5.56 10.77
N VAL A 27 4.20 5.13 9.68
CA VAL A 27 4.68 4.10 8.74
C VAL A 27 4.40 4.55 7.31
N VAL A 28 5.37 4.37 6.42
CA VAL A 28 5.26 4.70 5.00
C VAL A 28 5.67 3.51 4.14
N VAL A 29 4.88 3.21 3.12
CA VAL A 29 5.21 2.26 2.04
C VAL A 29 5.54 3.04 0.78
N PHE A 30 6.74 2.84 0.24
CA PHE A 30 7.21 3.45 -0.99
C PHE A 30 7.28 2.40 -2.09
N GLN A 31 6.64 2.64 -3.21
CA GLN A 31 6.79 1.86 -4.41
C GLN A 31 7.64 2.63 -5.43
N GLU A 32 8.28 1.90 -6.32
CA GLU A 32 9.20 2.44 -7.34
C GLU A 32 10.31 3.33 -6.75
N CYS A 33 10.78 3.06 -5.55
CA CYS A 33 11.83 3.84 -4.92
C CYS A 33 13.22 3.27 -5.21
N ALA A 34 14.22 4.16 -5.24
CA ALA A 34 15.62 3.74 -5.22
C ALA A 34 16.00 3.15 -3.86
N LYS A 35 17.11 2.40 -3.82
CA LYS A 35 17.69 1.91 -2.57
C LYS A 35 18.18 3.10 -1.75
N PRO A 36 17.85 3.17 -0.44
CA PRO A 36 18.43 4.15 0.47
C PRO A 36 19.96 4.13 0.40
N LEU A 37 20.60 5.30 0.47
CA LEU A 37 22.07 5.43 0.47
C LEU A 37 22.69 4.88 1.76
N THR A 38 21.97 5.00 2.87
CA THR A 38 22.40 4.50 4.18
C THR A 38 21.41 3.46 4.69
N GLU A 39 21.91 2.34 5.19
CA GLU A 39 21.08 1.37 5.89
C GLU A 39 20.62 1.98 7.21
N SER A 40 19.32 1.84 7.50
CA SER A 40 18.70 2.30 8.73
C SER A 40 17.82 1.19 9.29
N GLN A 41 17.81 1.06 10.61
CA GLN A 41 16.89 0.13 11.30
C GLN A 41 15.42 0.53 11.10
N ASP A 42 15.17 1.78 10.72
CA ASP A 42 13.83 2.33 10.51
C ASP A 42 13.36 2.19 9.06
N THR A 43 14.19 1.63 8.16
CA THR A 43 13.86 1.48 6.74
C THR A 43 14.25 0.10 6.24
N LEU A 44 13.28 -0.65 5.74
CA LEU A 44 13.48 -1.91 5.03
C LEU A 44 13.31 -1.65 3.53
N TRP A 45 14.23 -2.17 2.73
CA TRP A 45 14.16 -2.07 1.27
C TRP A 45 14.23 -3.46 0.64
N PHE A 46 13.41 -3.70 -0.38
CA PHE A 46 13.23 -5.01 -1.00
C PHE A 46 13.28 -4.88 -2.51
N GLY A 47 14.22 -5.58 -3.14
CA GLY A 47 14.26 -5.67 -4.59
C GLY A 47 15.62 -6.01 -5.17
N ASP A 48 15.62 -6.29 -6.48
CA ASP A 48 16.80 -6.66 -7.26
C ASP A 48 17.41 -5.46 -8.00
N ASN A 49 16.62 -4.42 -8.24
CA ASN A 49 17.06 -3.23 -8.96
C ASN A 49 17.23 -2.04 -7.98
N PRO A 50 18.47 -1.59 -7.70
CA PRO A 50 18.71 -0.53 -6.74
C PRO A 50 18.09 0.83 -7.13
N LYS A 51 17.58 0.96 -8.35
CA LYS A 51 16.96 2.21 -8.84
C LYS A 51 15.43 2.19 -8.75
N ASN A 52 14.83 1.03 -8.48
CA ASN A 52 13.37 0.89 -8.59
C ASN A 52 12.86 -0.35 -7.86
N CYS A 53 12.38 -0.18 -6.64
CA CYS A 53 11.85 -1.27 -5.83
C CYS A 53 10.84 -0.80 -4.78
N LEU A 54 10.64 -1.61 -3.74
CA LEU A 54 9.71 -1.40 -2.65
C LEU A 54 10.47 -1.10 -1.35
N ALA A 55 10.04 -0.10 -0.59
CA ALA A 55 10.56 0.14 0.74
C ALA A 55 9.44 0.39 1.75
N VAL A 56 9.73 0.06 3.01
CA VAL A 56 8.88 0.41 4.15
C VAL A 56 9.74 1.19 5.13
N ARG A 57 9.27 2.35 5.56
CA ARG A 57 9.91 3.19 6.58
C ARG A 57 8.97 3.41 7.75
N ALA A 58 9.48 3.26 8.95
CA ALA A 58 8.77 3.62 10.18
C ALA A 58 9.50 4.76 10.89
N ARG A 59 8.76 5.51 11.69
CA ARG A 59 9.31 6.51 12.60
C ARG A 59 9.14 6.04 14.05
N PRO A 60 10.13 6.25 14.91
CA PRO A 60 9.96 5.95 16.34
C PRO A 60 8.67 6.55 16.90
N PRO A 61 7.95 5.81 17.75
CA PRO A 61 8.33 4.56 18.41
C PRO A 61 7.95 3.27 17.68
N TYR A 62 7.70 3.31 16.36
CA TYR A 62 7.45 2.11 15.57
C TYR A 62 8.76 1.51 15.04
N HIS A 63 8.82 0.18 15.00
CA HIS A 63 9.94 -0.60 14.50
C HIS A 63 9.49 -1.63 13.48
N LEU A 64 10.35 -1.94 12.53
CA LEU A 64 10.07 -2.84 11.42
C LEU A 64 10.92 -4.09 11.51
N LYS A 65 10.31 -5.23 11.18
CA LYS A 65 11.00 -6.50 10.96
C LYS A 65 10.40 -7.22 9.77
N ALA A 66 11.21 -7.48 8.74
CA ALA A 66 10.75 -8.33 7.64
C ALA A 66 10.39 -9.72 8.17
N LEU A 67 9.23 -10.23 7.79
CA LEU A 67 8.87 -11.62 8.04
C LEU A 67 9.57 -12.53 7.01
N PRO A 68 9.82 -13.80 7.35
CA PRO A 68 10.43 -14.74 6.43
C PRO A 68 9.64 -14.85 5.13
N ALA A 69 10.34 -14.77 3.99
CA ALA A 69 9.73 -15.04 2.71
C ALA A 69 9.30 -16.49 2.61
N GLN A 70 8.07 -16.75 2.15
CA GLN A 70 7.59 -18.09 1.82
C GLN A 70 8.15 -18.53 0.46
N ALA A 71 8.28 -19.83 0.25
CA ALA A 71 8.58 -20.38 -1.05
C ALA A 71 7.50 -19.91 -2.06
N ASP A 72 7.90 -19.58 -3.27
CA ASP A 72 7.03 -19.09 -4.35
C ASP A 72 6.26 -17.79 -4.04
N ALA A 73 6.71 -17.02 -3.03
CA ALA A 73 6.09 -15.74 -2.72
C ALA A 73 6.34 -14.72 -3.86
N PRO A 74 5.31 -13.97 -4.27
CA PRO A 74 5.47 -12.88 -5.21
C PRO A 74 6.47 -11.84 -4.70
N LYS A 75 7.33 -11.32 -5.60
CA LYS A 75 8.48 -10.49 -5.21
C LYS A 75 8.14 -9.20 -4.49
N TYR A 76 7.04 -8.57 -4.82
CA TYR A 76 6.75 -7.20 -4.37
C TYR A 76 5.46 -7.12 -3.54
N VAL A 77 5.14 -8.20 -2.84
CA VAL A 77 4.14 -8.21 -1.76
C VAL A 77 4.85 -8.75 -0.53
N ILE A 78 5.29 -7.84 0.32
CA ILE A 78 6.26 -8.13 1.39
C ILE A 78 5.58 -8.05 2.75
N PRO A 79 5.61 -9.15 3.54
CA PRO A 79 5.12 -9.14 4.90
C PRO A 79 6.15 -8.52 5.85
N VAL A 80 5.70 -7.54 6.62
CA VAL A 80 6.53 -6.82 7.61
C VAL A 80 5.79 -6.79 8.94
N ALA A 81 6.44 -7.26 10.01
CA ALA A 81 5.96 -7.02 11.35
C ALA A 81 6.27 -5.57 11.74
N VAL A 82 5.24 -4.84 12.12
CA VAL A 82 5.34 -3.49 12.68
C VAL A 82 5.06 -3.58 14.17
N THR A 83 6.00 -3.15 14.99
CA THR A 83 5.88 -3.17 16.46
C THR A 83 6.02 -1.75 17.03
N GLY A 84 5.31 -1.47 18.11
CA GLY A 84 5.31 -0.15 18.72
C GLY A 84 4.07 0.06 19.58
N PRO A 85 3.53 1.28 19.62
CA PRO A 85 2.28 1.56 20.34
C PRO A 85 1.09 0.72 19.85
N VAL A 86 1.12 0.24 18.62
CA VAL A 86 0.20 -0.73 18.05
C VAL A 86 1.01 -1.73 17.24
N ASN A 87 0.80 -3.02 17.50
CA ASN A 87 1.46 -4.09 16.75
C ASN A 87 0.54 -4.59 15.64
N PHE A 88 1.09 -4.77 14.43
CA PHE A 88 0.33 -5.30 13.29
C PHE A 88 1.26 -5.92 12.24
N THR A 89 0.69 -6.74 11.38
CA THR A 89 1.35 -7.20 10.15
C THR A 89 1.02 -6.24 9.01
N LEU A 90 2.03 -5.74 8.32
CA LEU A 90 1.88 -4.97 7.08
C LEU A 90 2.24 -5.86 5.89
N LEU A 91 1.32 -6.06 4.96
CA LEU A 91 1.65 -6.49 3.61
C LEU A 91 1.88 -5.25 2.75
N ALA A 92 3.15 -4.93 2.51
CA ALA A 92 3.54 -3.82 1.64
C ALA A 92 3.44 -4.27 0.17
N VAL A 93 2.67 -3.56 -0.64
CA VAL A 93 2.30 -3.97 -1.99
C VAL A 93 2.88 -3.03 -3.04
N TRP A 94 3.52 -3.62 -4.04
CA TRP A 94 3.75 -3.02 -5.34
C TRP A 94 3.48 -4.09 -6.41
N SER A 95 2.27 -4.15 -6.91
CA SER A 95 1.91 -5.16 -7.88
C SER A 95 2.34 -4.74 -9.30
N VAL A 96 3.01 -5.64 -10.00
CA VAL A 96 3.56 -5.37 -11.34
C VAL A 96 3.13 -6.43 -12.35
N GLY A 97 3.01 -6.03 -13.62
CA GLY A 97 2.51 -6.91 -14.68
C GLY A 97 3.54 -7.91 -15.21
N LYS A 98 4.83 -7.58 -15.15
CA LYS A 98 5.91 -8.40 -15.74
C LYS A 98 6.55 -9.32 -14.72
N GLN A 99 5.78 -10.28 -14.20
CA GLN A 99 6.25 -11.31 -13.28
C GLN A 99 5.36 -12.56 -13.37
N GLU A 100 5.74 -13.63 -12.67
CA GLU A 100 5.00 -14.90 -12.66
C GLU A 100 3.56 -14.75 -12.21
N TYR A 101 3.33 -13.90 -11.19
CA TYR A 101 2.01 -13.55 -10.67
C TYR A 101 1.72 -12.07 -10.94
N PRO A 102 1.10 -11.72 -12.10
CA PRO A 102 0.86 -10.32 -12.43
C PRO A 102 -0.29 -9.72 -11.64
N TYR A 103 -0.15 -8.44 -11.26
CA TYR A 103 -1.18 -7.59 -10.67
C TYR A 103 -1.91 -8.25 -9.47
N VAL A 104 -3.23 -8.34 -9.53
CA VAL A 104 -4.12 -8.90 -8.50
C VAL A 104 -3.69 -10.30 -8.05
N ARG A 105 -3.14 -11.11 -8.97
CA ARG A 105 -2.67 -12.49 -8.67
C ARG A 105 -1.56 -12.51 -7.62
N ALA A 106 -0.64 -11.56 -7.69
CA ALA A 106 0.44 -11.46 -6.71
C ALA A 106 -0.12 -11.20 -5.30
N ILE A 107 -1.06 -10.27 -5.19
CA ILE A 107 -1.65 -9.90 -3.90
C ILE A 107 -2.49 -11.07 -3.37
N SER A 108 -3.34 -11.66 -4.22
CA SER A 108 -4.19 -12.79 -3.84
C SER A 108 -3.37 -13.99 -3.36
N LYS A 109 -2.30 -14.36 -4.09
CA LYS A 109 -1.40 -15.44 -3.68
C LYS A 109 -0.67 -15.13 -2.37
N SER A 110 -0.23 -13.89 -2.19
CA SER A 110 0.46 -13.49 -0.95
C SER A 110 -0.46 -13.55 0.27
N ILE A 111 -1.75 -13.19 0.11
CA ILE A 111 -2.73 -13.35 1.19
C ILE A 111 -2.82 -14.81 1.62
N ASP A 112 -2.88 -15.77 0.68
CA ASP A 112 -2.91 -17.20 1.00
C ASP A 112 -1.62 -17.67 1.69
N LEU A 113 -0.47 -17.27 1.17
CA LEU A 113 0.83 -17.68 1.72
C LEU A 113 1.10 -17.12 3.12
N TYR A 114 0.57 -15.95 3.43
CA TYR A 114 0.79 -15.27 4.70
C TYR A 114 -0.46 -15.22 5.59
N GLU A 115 -1.42 -16.14 5.37
CA GLU A 115 -2.69 -16.20 6.10
C GLU A 115 -2.48 -16.19 7.61
N GLU A 116 -1.57 -17.02 8.14
CA GLU A 116 -1.26 -17.05 9.57
C GLU A 116 -0.75 -15.69 10.10
N ALA A 117 0.06 -14.99 9.31
CA ALA A 117 0.61 -13.70 9.69
C ALA A 117 -0.43 -12.56 9.67
N ILE A 118 -1.48 -12.69 8.84
CA ILE A 118 -2.56 -11.68 8.75
C ILE A 118 -3.76 -11.98 9.64
N THR A 119 -3.89 -13.22 10.14
CA THR A 119 -4.95 -13.61 11.09
C THR A 119 -4.49 -13.61 12.54
N GLY A 120 -3.20 -13.85 12.79
CA GLY A 120 -2.63 -13.92 14.15
C GLY A 120 -2.56 -12.57 14.87
N VAL A 121 -2.47 -11.47 14.14
CA VAL A 121 -2.48 -10.08 14.65
C VAL A 121 -3.22 -9.21 13.66
N PRO A 122 -3.69 -7.99 14.05
CA PRO A 122 -4.26 -7.07 13.08
C PRO A 122 -3.36 -6.88 11.85
N ALA A 123 -3.94 -6.84 10.66
CA ALA A 123 -3.16 -6.70 9.44
C ALA A 123 -3.59 -5.51 8.60
N VAL A 124 -2.61 -4.91 7.90
CA VAL A 124 -2.81 -3.84 6.92
C VAL A 124 -2.23 -4.32 5.59
N VAL A 125 -3.00 -4.23 4.51
CA VAL A 125 -2.53 -4.50 3.15
C VAL A 125 -2.54 -3.18 2.40
N MET A 126 -1.37 -2.65 2.05
CA MET A 126 -1.27 -1.28 1.56
C MET A 126 -0.21 -1.12 0.47
N GLY A 127 -0.54 -0.34 -0.55
CA GLY A 127 0.39 -0.01 -1.63
C GLY A 127 -0.29 0.26 -2.95
N ASP A 128 0.53 0.18 -4.00
CA ASP A 128 0.10 0.24 -5.39
C ASP A 128 -0.34 -1.15 -5.87
N PHE A 129 -1.65 -1.29 -6.08
CA PHE A 129 -2.27 -2.53 -6.53
C PHE A 129 -2.29 -2.67 -8.05
N ASN A 130 -2.04 -1.59 -8.77
CA ASN A 130 -2.14 -1.53 -10.23
C ASN A 130 -3.43 -2.18 -10.76
N SER A 131 -4.52 -2.04 -10.04
CA SER A 131 -5.82 -2.64 -10.36
C SER A 131 -6.97 -1.77 -9.86
N ASN A 132 -8.11 -1.87 -10.52
CA ASN A 132 -9.35 -1.22 -10.12
C ASN A 132 -10.53 -2.00 -10.68
N ALA A 133 -11.69 -1.97 -10.01
CA ALA A 133 -12.89 -2.71 -10.42
C ALA A 133 -13.43 -2.27 -11.79
N MET A 134 -13.10 -1.07 -12.27
CA MET A 134 -13.48 -0.62 -13.61
C MET A 134 -12.94 -1.52 -14.74
N TRP A 135 -11.86 -2.29 -14.48
CA TRP A 135 -11.26 -3.23 -15.42
C TRP A 135 -11.66 -4.70 -15.19
N ASP A 136 -12.60 -4.98 -14.28
CA ASP A 136 -12.97 -6.34 -13.92
C ASP A 136 -13.44 -7.18 -15.09
N THR A 137 -14.12 -6.57 -16.06
CA THR A 137 -14.58 -7.26 -17.29
C THR A 137 -13.45 -7.67 -18.23
N GLU A 138 -12.25 -7.12 -18.05
CA GLU A 138 -11.06 -7.45 -18.85
C GLU A 138 -10.25 -8.63 -18.26
N HIS A 139 -10.66 -9.12 -17.08
CA HIS A 139 -9.96 -10.15 -16.33
C HIS A 139 -10.89 -11.31 -15.93
N PRO A 140 -10.34 -12.53 -15.69
CA PRO A 140 -11.12 -13.64 -15.14
C PRO A 140 -11.81 -13.27 -13.83
N ALA A 141 -13.04 -13.72 -13.64
CA ALA A 141 -13.89 -13.33 -12.51
C ALA A 141 -13.31 -13.67 -11.12
N ASP A 142 -12.46 -14.69 -11.04
CA ASP A 142 -11.76 -15.12 -9.82
C ASP A 142 -10.41 -14.44 -9.59
N LEU A 143 -9.96 -13.63 -10.56
CA LEU A 143 -8.63 -13.00 -10.58
C LEU A 143 -8.70 -11.51 -10.98
N ASN A 144 -9.82 -10.87 -10.71
CA ASN A 144 -10.04 -9.44 -10.92
C ASN A 144 -10.01 -8.65 -9.59
N HIS A 145 -10.18 -7.33 -9.66
CA HIS A 145 -10.13 -6.47 -8.48
C HIS A 145 -11.24 -6.80 -7.48
N SER A 146 -12.46 -7.00 -7.94
CA SER A 146 -13.60 -7.33 -7.05
C SER A 146 -13.43 -8.67 -6.35
N ALA A 147 -12.80 -9.66 -7.00
CA ALA A 147 -12.46 -10.92 -6.35
C ALA A 147 -11.43 -10.71 -5.22
N LEU A 148 -10.40 -9.87 -5.46
CA LEU A 148 -9.43 -9.52 -4.42
C LEU A 148 -10.10 -8.79 -3.25
N VAL A 149 -10.98 -7.81 -3.52
CA VAL A 149 -11.74 -7.10 -2.48
C VAL A 149 -12.59 -8.08 -1.67
N SER A 150 -13.27 -9.01 -2.33
CA SER A 150 -14.06 -10.05 -1.66
C SER A 150 -13.20 -10.97 -0.80
N LYS A 151 -12.01 -11.33 -1.29
CA LYS A 151 -11.04 -12.12 -0.52
C LYS A 151 -10.57 -11.37 0.72
N LEU A 152 -10.19 -10.09 0.61
CA LEU A 152 -9.81 -9.28 1.78
C LEU A 152 -10.98 -9.12 2.76
N ALA A 153 -12.20 -8.98 2.26
CA ALA A 153 -13.40 -8.92 3.09
C ALA A 153 -13.66 -10.22 3.88
N SER A 154 -13.25 -11.40 3.37
CA SER A 154 -13.33 -12.66 4.12
C SER A 154 -12.39 -12.71 5.33
N PHE A 155 -11.38 -11.86 5.38
CA PHE A 155 -10.50 -11.60 6.53
C PHE A 155 -10.97 -10.39 7.37
N ASP A 156 -12.22 -9.96 7.22
CA ASP A 156 -12.78 -8.76 7.86
C ASP A 156 -11.99 -7.48 7.58
N MET A 157 -11.37 -7.39 6.40
CA MET A 157 -10.62 -6.21 5.97
C MET A 157 -11.45 -5.37 4.99
N VAL A 158 -11.33 -4.05 5.10
CA VAL A 158 -12.00 -3.09 4.22
C VAL A 158 -11.03 -2.01 3.78
N SER A 159 -11.22 -1.47 2.57
CA SER A 159 -10.47 -0.31 2.12
C SER A 159 -10.85 0.92 2.94
N ALA A 160 -9.86 1.58 3.53
CA ALA A 160 -10.04 2.80 4.32
C ALA A 160 -10.75 3.90 3.53
N TYR A 161 -10.33 4.11 2.27
CA TYR A 161 -10.94 5.10 1.37
C TYR A 161 -12.43 4.82 1.19
N HIS A 162 -12.78 3.60 0.76
CA HIS A 162 -14.17 3.23 0.47
C HIS A 162 -15.04 3.20 1.72
N HIS A 163 -14.46 2.80 2.87
CA HIS A 163 -15.17 2.84 4.15
C HIS A 163 -15.55 4.27 4.54
N VAL A 164 -14.64 5.24 4.38
CA VAL A 164 -14.87 6.64 4.76
C VAL A 164 -15.72 7.38 3.73
N ARG A 165 -15.40 7.26 2.44
CA ARG A 165 -16.10 7.98 1.37
C ARG A 165 -17.47 7.40 1.01
N LYS A 166 -17.74 6.13 1.39
CA LYS A 166 -18.95 5.39 1.02
C LYS A 166 -19.13 5.29 -0.50
N GLU A 167 -18.03 5.19 -1.20
CA GLU A 167 -17.98 4.99 -2.64
C GLU A 167 -17.74 3.51 -2.96
N SER A 168 -18.18 3.06 -4.13
CA SER A 168 -17.91 1.71 -4.60
C SER A 168 -16.57 1.65 -5.34
N HIS A 169 -15.87 0.52 -5.26
CA HIS A 169 -14.72 0.25 -6.10
C HIS A 169 -15.09 0.39 -7.59
N GLY A 170 -14.30 1.13 -8.35
CA GLY A 170 -14.57 1.47 -9.75
C GLY A 170 -15.39 2.75 -9.96
N SER A 171 -15.76 3.44 -8.87
CA SER A 171 -16.56 4.69 -8.92
C SER A 171 -15.97 5.77 -8.02
N GLU A 172 -14.67 5.70 -7.78
CA GLU A 172 -13.94 6.65 -6.93
C GLU A 172 -13.88 8.04 -7.57
N ARG A 173 -14.13 9.07 -6.78
CA ARG A 173 -14.05 10.49 -7.22
C ARG A 173 -12.67 11.09 -7.02
N GLU A 174 -11.87 10.54 -6.10
CA GLU A 174 -10.49 10.96 -5.87
C GLU A 174 -9.55 9.91 -6.45
N HIS A 175 -8.49 10.35 -7.13
CA HIS A 175 -7.63 9.49 -7.91
C HIS A 175 -6.20 9.54 -7.40
N SER A 176 -5.58 8.38 -7.27
CA SER A 176 -4.22 8.23 -6.79
C SER A 176 -3.17 8.13 -7.90
N TYR A 177 -3.59 7.93 -9.14
CA TYR A 177 -2.71 7.78 -10.31
C TYR A 177 -3.22 8.56 -11.51
N TYR A 178 -2.30 9.14 -12.28
CA TYR A 178 -2.59 9.92 -13.49
C TYR A 178 -1.71 9.43 -14.64
N HIS A 179 -2.31 8.63 -15.52
CA HIS A 179 -1.60 7.96 -16.61
C HIS A 179 -0.86 8.95 -17.52
N HIS A 180 0.47 8.74 -17.65
CA HIS A 180 1.38 9.66 -18.35
C HIS A 180 1.32 11.11 -17.82
N TRP A 181 1.13 11.31 -16.52
CA TRP A 181 0.97 12.64 -15.88
C TRP A 181 -0.19 13.49 -16.44
N LYS A 182 -1.18 12.84 -17.07
CA LYS A 182 -2.31 13.52 -17.68
C LYS A 182 -3.49 13.61 -16.71
N GLN A 183 -3.88 14.84 -16.39
CA GLN A 183 -4.99 15.11 -15.47
C GLN A 183 -6.34 14.56 -15.97
N ASP A 184 -6.50 14.43 -17.29
CA ASP A 184 -7.68 13.85 -17.94
C ASP A 184 -7.67 12.31 -18.03
N LYS A 185 -6.64 11.64 -17.46
CA LYS A 185 -6.52 10.18 -17.40
C LYS A 185 -6.27 9.68 -15.98
N PRO A 186 -7.19 9.96 -15.05
CA PRO A 186 -7.06 9.62 -13.66
C PRO A 186 -7.54 8.20 -13.36
N PHE A 187 -6.92 7.55 -12.37
CA PHE A 187 -7.32 6.24 -11.84
C PHE A 187 -7.09 6.18 -10.33
N HIS A 188 -7.82 5.32 -9.64
CA HIS A 188 -7.60 5.00 -8.24
C HIS A 188 -7.04 3.58 -8.16
N ILE A 189 -5.75 3.44 -7.89
CA ILE A 189 -5.04 2.14 -7.90
C ILE A 189 -4.15 1.91 -6.70
N ASP A 190 -4.04 2.90 -5.81
CA ASP A 190 -3.35 2.79 -4.53
C ASP A 190 -4.39 2.61 -3.42
N TYR A 191 -4.18 1.62 -2.55
CA TYR A 191 -5.16 1.24 -1.53
C TYR A 191 -4.50 1.04 -0.17
N CYS A 192 -5.33 1.17 0.87
CA CYS A 192 -5.04 0.76 2.23
C CYS A 192 -6.23 -0.05 2.74
N PHE A 193 -6.08 -1.37 2.81
CA PHE A 193 -7.01 -2.26 3.47
C PHE A 193 -6.58 -2.51 4.90
N LEU A 194 -7.51 -2.46 5.82
CA LEU A 194 -7.28 -2.62 7.26
C LEU A 194 -8.48 -3.30 7.93
N PRO A 195 -8.32 -3.85 9.14
CA PRO A 195 -9.43 -4.48 9.84
C PRO A 195 -10.62 -3.53 9.96
N ARG A 196 -11.83 -4.04 9.79
CA ARG A 196 -13.07 -3.25 9.90
C ARG A 196 -13.13 -2.46 11.21
N SER A 197 -12.72 -3.08 12.32
CA SER A 197 -12.65 -2.43 13.63
C SER A 197 -11.67 -1.24 13.69
N TRP A 198 -10.66 -1.23 12.80
CA TRP A 198 -9.76 -0.08 12.65
C TRP A 198 -10.34 0.97 11.70
N ALA A 199 -11.06 0.53 10.64
CA ALA A 199 -11.72 1.43 9.71
C ALA A 199 -12.73 2.36 10.41
N GLU A 200 -13.42 1.86 11.43
CA GLU A 200 -14.33 2.65 12.28
C GLU A 200 -13.61 3.75 13.09
N ARG A 201 -12.29 3.66 13.23
CA ARG A 201 -11.45 4.63 13.95
C ARG A 201 -10.70 5.59 13.03
N VAL A 202 -10.83 5.41 11.71
CA VAL A 202 -10.23 6.29 10.73
C VAL A 202 -10.86 7.68 10.87
N THR A 203 -10.02 8.66 11.10
CA THR A 203 -10.43 10.07 11.22
C THR A 203 -10.26 10.83 9.92
N THR A 204 -9.29 10.41 9.11
CA THR A 204 -8.95 11.09 7.87
C THR A 204 -8.43 10.09 6.83
N VAL A 205 -8.90 10.23 5.59
CA VAL A 205 -8.29 9.65 4.41
C VAL A 205 -8.06 10.78 3.42
N GLU A 206 -6.80 10.96 2.98
CA GLU A 206 -6.43 12.01 2.03
C GLU A 206 -5.64 11.42 0.87
N ILE A 207 -5.93 11.88 -0.32
CA ILE A 207 -5.12 11.64 -1.52
C ILE A 207 -4.50 12.99 -1.91
N GLY A 208 -3.19 13.02 -2.12
CA GLY A 208 -2.46 14.22 -2.45
C GLY A 208 -3.00 14.92 -3.70
N GLY A 209 -3.00 16.25 -3.71
CA GLY A 209 -3.52 17.04 -4.82
C GLY A 209 -2.72 16.89 -6.11
N PHE A 210 -3.38 16.94 -7.27
CA PHE A 210 -2.71 16.81 -8.57
C PHE A 210 -1.59 17.85 -8.74
N GLU A 211 -1.87 19.13 -8.54
CA GLU A 211 -0.92 20.24 -8.76
C GLU A 211 0.31 20.15 -7.84
N GLU A 212 0.12 19.66 -6.62
CA GLU A 212 1.19 19.55 -5.65
C GLU A 212 2.17 18.41 -5.99
N TRP A 213 1.62 17.24 -6.37
CA TRP A 213 2.40 16.00 -6.45
C TRP A 213 2.81 15.60 -7.86
N SER A 214 2.19 16.14 -8.94
CA SER A 214 2.54 15.77 -10.32
C SER A 214 3.96 16.12 -10.75
N LYS A 215 4.60 17.05 -10.09
CA LYS A 215 6.03 17.37 -10.32
C LYS A 215 6.99 16.29 -9.77
N TYR A 216 6.48 15.36 -8.95
CA TYR A 216 7.30 14.36 -8.30
C TYR A 216 6.98 12.92 -8.74
N SER A 217 5.71 12.64 -9.04
CA SER A 217 5.24 11.31 -9.44
C SER A 217 3.96 11.43 -10.26
N ASP A 218 3.65 10.42 -11.04
CA ASP A 218 2.33 10.19 -11.65
C ASP A 218 1.33 9.58 -10.65
N HIS A 219 1.79 9.14 -9.46
CA HIS A 219 0.94 8.78 -8.33
C HIS A 219 0.87 9.88 -7.27
N ARG A 220 -0.15 9.79 -6.44
CA ARG A 220 -0.42 10.67 -5.29
C ARG A 220 -0.26 9.87 -4.00
N PRO A 221 0.30 10.43 -2.93
CA PRO A 221 0.29 9.74 -1.65
C PRO A 221 -1.14 9.55 -1.17
N LEU A 222 -1.42 8.33 -0.71
CA LEU A 222 -2.63 8.00 0.05
C LEU A 222 -2.28 7.97 1.52
N LEU A 223 -2.89 8.85 2.29
CA LEU A 223 -2.73 8.98 3.74
C LEU A 223 -3.97 8.47 4.45
N VAL A 224 -3.77 7.65 5.45
CA VAL A 224 -4.82 7.20 6.38
C VAL A 224 -4.40 7.56 7.80
N ASP A 225 -5.19 8.39 8.46
CA ASP A 225 -5.02 8.75 9.87
C ASP A 225 -6.14 8.12 10.70
N MET A 226 -5.78 7.52 11.83
CA MET A 226 -6.74 6.85 12.69
C MET A 226 -6.40 7.04 14.15
N ASN A 227 -7.43 7.11 14.99
CA ASN A 227 -7.25 6.99 16.43
C ASN A 227 -6.63 5.64 16.74
N ARG A 228 -5.61 5.62 17.60
CA ARG A 228 -4.95 4.37 17.97
C ARG A 228 -6.00 3.38 18.49
N PRO A 229 -5.99 2.13 18.04
CA PRO A 229 -6.79 1.09 18.68
C PRO A 229 -6.43 1.08 20.16
N GLY A 230 -7.40 1.27 21.04
CA GLY A 230 -7.21 1.10 22.48
C GLY A 230 -6.95 -0.37 22.76
N PHE A 231 -6.10 -0.66 23.72
CA PHE A 231 -5.97 -1.98 24.33
C PHE A 231 -7.17 -2.27 25.20
#